data_214c36648a998b7fb810092ad942468a
#
_entry.id   214c36648a998b7fb810092ad942468a
#
_cell.length_a   1.000
_cell.length_b   1.000
_cell.length_c   1.000
_cell.angle_alpha   90.00
_cell.angle_beta   90.00
_cell.angle_gamma   90.00
#
_symmetry.space_group_name_H-M   'P 1'
#
loop_
_entity.id
_entity.type
_entity.pdbx_description
1 polymer ?
#
loop_
_entity_poly.entity_id
_entity_poly.type
_entity_poly.pdbx_seq_one_letter_code
_entity_poly.pdbx_strand_id
1 'polypeptide(L)'
;MSSSSKNSNERIVRIGGASGFWGDSSVGAPQLVASGHIDYLVFDYLAELTMSILAGARLKKPELGYATDFVSVAMKAVLKDVVARGIRVVSNAGGVNPQGCADALAALAAERGIALKIAVVSGDDVSPLLPELRKSQPPVRELQSGAALPERVLTANAYLGAQPIRAALDAGAQVVITGRCVDSAVTLGVLMHEFDWQPNEFDLLAAGSLAGHIIECGCQATGGLHTDWDTVPDWHNIGYPIVECSADGSFVVTKPADTGGKVTPAVVGEQMLYEIGDPAAYLLPDVVADFTQVRIEQAGEHRVRVHGARGRAPTASYKVSATHVEGFKTAAQLTIVGFDAVAKAQRTGEAILARTGALFSQQGFGPYSGTQLEVLGAESCYGPHARASQTREAVLRLAVTHPRKEALELFAREVAPAGTSWAPGTTGAGGGRASVSPSIRQYAFLLDKSLVEPAVSIDGERIGIPRRETPAAAQAARAVSAPAGAKPTETSPASSPSPSPASDADRIEVPLLRLAWARSGDKGDTSNIGVIARHPALLPLLREQLTEARVADWLAHLVKGSVARHEVPGIDAFNFVCEQALGGGGMASLRNDPLGKGMGQILLAMPVRVPAALLALLG
;
A
#
# COMPACT_ATOMS: atom_id res chain seq x y z
N MET A 1 -41.59 -29.29 -9.15
CA MET A 1 -40.69 -28.87 -8.06
C MET A 1 -40.32 -27.43 -8.33
N SER A 2 -40.91 -26.53 -7.56
CA SER A 2 -40.82 -25.07 -7.75
C SER A 2 -39.46 -24.58 -7.30
N SER A 3 -38.61 -24.12 -8.25
CA SER A 3 -37.41 -23.38 -7.93
C SER A 3 -37.79 -21.97 -7.46
N SER A 4 -37.73 -21.73 -6.17
CA SER A 4 -37.85 -20.36 -5.64
C SER A 4 -36.66 -19.53 -6.10
N SER A 5 -36.88 -18.68 -7.09
CA SER A 5 -35.99 -17.58 -7.39
C SER A 5 -35.97 -16.65 -6.15
N LYS A 6 -35.02 -16.82 -5.27
CA LYS A 6 -34.74 -15.81 -4.24
C LYS A 6 -34.33 -14.53 -4.96
N ASN A 7 -35.02 -13.44 -4.66
CA ASN A 7 -34.71 -12.10 -5.16
C ASN A 7 -33.22 -11.82 -4.94
N SER A 8 -32.44 -11.82 -6.00
CA SER A 8 -30.99 -11.57 -5.96
C SER A 8 -30.64 -10.15 -5.46
N ASN A 9 -31.59 -9.22 -5.46
CA ASN A 9 -31.42 -7.84 -5.02
C ASN A 9 -31.41 -7.64 -3.48
N GLU A 10 -31.78 -8.66 -2.70
CA GLU A 10 -31.81 -8.56 -1.23
C GLU A 10 -30.62 -9.24 -0.55
N ARG A 11 -29.78 -9.95 -1.30
CA ARG A 11 -28.65 -10.69 -0.74
C ARG A 11 -27.51 -9.75 -0.41
N ILE A 12 -27.07 -9.74 0.83
CA ILE A 12 -25.87 -9.04 1.31
C ILE A 12 -24.78 -10.07 1.60
N VAL A 13 -23.58 -9.85 1.08
CA VAL A 13 -22.38 -10.65 1.37
C VAL A 13 -21.46 -9.85 2.28
N ARG A 14 -21.10 -10.43 3.42
CA ARG A 14 -20.29 -9.80 4.47
C ARG A 14 -18.88 -10.36 4.44
N ILE A 15 -17.89 -9.50 4.22
CA ILE A 15 -16.49 -9.88 4.10
C ILE A 15 -15.70 -9.13 5.15
N GLY A 16 -15.02 -9.87 6.04
CA GLY A 16 -14.12 -9.30 7.05
C GLY A 16 -12.66 -9.32 6.58
N GLY A 17 -11.99 -8.18 6.60
CA GLY A 17 -10.55 -8.03 6.31
C GLY A 17 -9.72 -8.27 7.58
N ALA A 18 -9.04 -9.40 7.69
CA ALA A 18 -8.41 -9.86 8.93
C ALA A 18 -6.92 -9.48 9.06
N SER A 19 -6.31 -8.95 8.03
CA SER A 19 -4.91 -8.48 8.04
C SER A 19 -4.64 -7.54 6.87
N GLY A 20 -3.72 -6.60 7.06
CA GLY A 20 -3.23 -5.70 6.01
C GLY A 20 -1.78 -5.96 5.61
N PHE A 21 -1.06 -6.85 6.27
CA PHE A 21 0.33 -7.24 5.94
C PHE A 21 0.76 -8.50 6.70
N TRP A 22 1.85 -9.14 6.26
CA TRP A 22 2.44 -10.26 6.99
C TRP A 22 3.09 -9.78 8.29
N GLY A 23 2.58 -10.27 9.42
CA GLY A 23 2.95 -9.84 10.76
C GLY A 23 1.97 -8.87 11.40
N ASP A 24 0.78 -8.68 10.80
CA ASP A 24 -0.32 -7.96 11.43
C ASP A 24 -0.84 -8.71 12.67
N SER A 25 -1.72 -8.07 13.41
CA SER A 25 -2.18 -8.55 14.71
C SER A 25 -2.90 -9.89 14.64
N SER A 26 -2.61 -10.75 15.61
CA SER A 26 -3.29 -12.03 15.80
C SER A 26 -4.76 -11.91 16.25
N VAL A 27 -5.22 -10.70 16.61
CA VAL A 27 -6.59 -10.49 17.08
C VAL A 27 -7.61 -10.32 15.95
N GLY A 28 -7.19 -9.96 14.73
CA GLY A 28 -8.10 -9.63 13.63
C GLY A 28 -9.06 -10.75 13.26
N ALA A 29 -8.54 -11.93 12.95
CA ALA A 29 -9.37 -13.08 12.59
C ALA A 29 -10.29 -13.55 13.74
N PRO A 30 -9.82 -13.75 14.99
CA PRO A 30 -10.70 -14.06 16.13
C PRO A 30 -11.80 -13.03 16.35
N GLN A 31 -11.48 -11.74 16.26
CA GLN A 31 -12.43 -10.65 16.48
C GLN A 31 -13.56 -10.67 15.43
N LEU A 32 -13.19 -10.82 14.15
CA LEU A 32 -14.15 -10.89 13.04
C LEU A 32 -15.02 -12.13 13.11
N VAL A 33 -14.44 -13.30 13.38
CA VAL A 33 -15.18 -14.56 13.51
C VAL A 33 -16.09 -14.52 14.73
N ALA A 34 -15.64 -13.98 15.86
CA ALA A 34 -16.45 -13.87 17.09
C ALA A 34 -17.66 -12.95 16.90
N SER A 35 -17.57 -11.92 16.05
CA SER A 35 -18.71 -11.03 15.75
C SER A 35 -19.95 -11.78 15.25
N GLY A 36 -19.76 -12.95 14.61
CA GLY A 36 -20.84 -13.80 14.10
C GLY A 36 -21.54 -13.27 12.84
N HIS A 37 -21.03 -12.22 12.21
CA HIS A 37 -21.72 -11.49 11.16
C HIS A 37 -20.93 -11.42 9.84
N ILE A 38 -20.05 -12.40 9.57
CA ILE A 38 -19.29 -12.47 8.31
C ILE A 38 -19.56 -13.79 7.59
N ASP A 39 -19.63 -13.72 6.26
CA ASP A 39 -19.74 -14.88 5.36
C ASP A 39 -18.35 -15.32 4.88
N TYR A 40 -17.43 -14.35 4.76
CA TYR A 40 -16.06 -14.53 4.30
C TYR A 40 -15.04 -13.84 5.21
N LEU A 41 -13.88 -14.47 5.35
CA LEU A 41 -12.71 -13.93 6.00
C LEU A 41 -11.60 -13.80 4.94
N VAL A 42 -11.11 -12.59 4.71
CA VAL A 42 -10.03 -12.34 3.76
C VAL A 42 -8.76 -11.88 4.48
N PHE A 43 -7.61 -12.25 3.91
CA PHE A 43 -6.30 -11.84 4.42
C PHE A 43 -5.44 -11.35 3.27
N ASP A 44 -4.88 -10.16 3.43
CA ASP A 44 -3.82 -9.64 2.61
C ASP A 44 -2.50 -9.62 3.38
N TYR A 45 -1.50 -10.35 2.86
CA TYR A 45 -0.18 -10.51 3.49
C TYR A 45 0.96 -10.02 2.60
N LEU A 46 0.71 -9.75 1.32
CA LEU A 46 1.78 -9.66 0.35
C LEU A 46 2.05 -8.23 -0.11
N ALA A 47 3.30 -7.83 0.09
CA ALA A 47 3.94 -6.70 -0.56
C ALA A 47 5.23 -7.17 -1.24
N GLU A 48 5.86 -6.33 -2.03
CA GLU A 48 7.10 -6.65 -2.77
C GLU A 48 8.23 -7.08 -1.83
N LEU A 49 8.37 -6.42 -0.68
CA LEU A 49 9.36 -6.80 0.33
C LEU A 49 9.03 -8.18 0.93
N THR A 50 7.76 -8.42 1.23
CA THR A 50 7.29 -9.71 1.76
C THR A 50 7.65 -10.85 0.82
N MET A 51 7.38 -10.70 -0.49
CA MET A 51 7.74 -11.69 -1.51
C MET A 51 9.23 -12.03 -1.48
N SER A 52 10.10 -11.02 -1.35
CA SER A 52 11.56 -11.23 -1.29
C SER A 52 11.99 -11.96 -0.01
N ILE A 53 11.38 -11.65 1.13
CA ILE A 53 11.67 -12.35 2.40
C ILE A 53 11.24 -13.81 2.31
N LEU A 54 10.05 -14.07 1.75
CA LEU A 54 9.51 -15.41 1.56
C LEU A 54 10.38 -16.25 0.59
N ALA A 55 10.86 -15.64 -0.50
CA ALA A 55 11.80 -16.30 -1.41
C ALA A 55 13.12 -16.66 -0.70
N GLY A 56 13.65 -15.74 0.09
CA GLY A 56 14.84 -16.01 0.92
C GLY A 56 14.63 -17.11 1.96
N ALA A 57 13.43 -17.23 2.52
CA ALA A 57 13.07 -18.32 3.43
C ALA A 57 13.00 -19.66 2.70
N ARG A 58 12.37 -19.69 1.51
CA ARG A 58 12.25 -20.91 0.68
C ARG A 58 13.60 -21.44 0.20
N LEU A 59 14.54 -20.54 -0.11
CA LEU A 59 15.91 -20.95 -0.46
C LEU A 59 16.65 -21.68 0.68
N LYS A 60 16.33 -21.35 1.93
CA LYS A 60 16.90 -21.99 3.12
C LYS A 60 16.19 -23.29 3.48
N LYS A 61 14.86 -23.30 3.33
CA LYS A 61 13.97 -24.42 3.64
C LYS A 61 12.88 -24.50 2.59
N PRO A 62 12.92 -25.49 1.68
CA PRO A 62 12.00 -25.62 0.54
C PRO A 62 10.51 -25.65 0.92
N GLU A 63 10.19 -26.12 2.12
CA GLU A 63 8.83 -26.14 2.68
C GLU A 63 8.29 -24.77 3.06
N LEU A 64 9.14 -23.75 3.24
CA LEU A 64 8.77 -22.37 3.52
C LEU A 64 8.49 -21.59 2.22
N GLY A 65 8.33 -20.27 2.33
CA GLY A 65 8.05 -19.37 1.20
C GLY A 65 6.61 -18.88 1.17
N TYR A 66 5.87 -19.09 2.24
CA TYR A 66 4.52 -18.56 2.46
C TYR A 66 4.43 -17.84 3.82
N ALA A 67 3.39 -17.06 4.05
CA ALA A 67 3.15 -16.36 5.32
C ALA A 67 2.72 -17.38 6.39
N THR A 68 3.69 -17.86 7.18
CA THR A 68 3.50 -18.94 8.15
C THR A 68 2.47 -18.60 9.23
N ASP A 69 2.34 -17.32 9.58
CA ASP A 69 1.40 -16.84 10.61
C ASP A 69 -0.05 -17.08 10.20
N PHE A 70 -0.36 -17.12 8.90
CA PHE A 70 -1.68 -17.49 8.41
C PHE A 70 -2.13 -18.84 8.96
N VAL A 71 -1.25 -19.85 8.91
CA VAL A 71 -1.57 -21.20 9.41
C VAL A 71 -1.36 -21.30 10.91
N SER A 72 -0.16 -20.89 11.39
CA SER A 72 0.30 -21.16 12.76
C SER A 72 -0.34 -20.27 13.81
N VAL A 73 -0.88 -19.11 13.41
CA VAL A 73 -1.53 -18.14 14.31
C VAL A 73 -3.00 -17.98 13.94
N ALA A 74 -3.31 -17.38 12.77
CA ALA A 74 -4.66 -17.00 12.42
C ALA A 74 -5.59 -18.21 12.28
N MET A 75 -5.33 -19.12 11.34
CA MET A 75 -6.19 -20.30 11.14
C MET A 75 -6.17 -21.25 12.34
N LYS A 76 -5.02 -21.37 13.01
CA LYS A 76 -4.96 -22.12 14.27
C LYS A 76 -5.93 -21.58 15.32
N ALA A 77 -6.16 -20.30 15.39
CA ALA A 77 -7.08 -19.69 16.34
C ALA A 77 -8.56 -19.91 15.95
N VAL A 78 -8.90 -19.80 14.65
CA VAL A 78 -10.30 -19.68 14.22
C VAL A 78 -10.86 -20.88 13.43
N LEU A 79 -10.05 -21.85 13.01
CA LEU A 79 -10.44 -22.89 12.05
C LEU A 79 -11.73 -23.63 12.46
N LYS A 80 -11.91 -24.00 13.73
CA LYS A 80 -13.10 -24.70 14.20
C LYS A 80 -14.36 -23.85 14.04
N ASP A 81 -14.27 -22.58 14.40
CA ASP A 81 -15.41 -21.65 14.33
C ASP A 81 -15.74 -21.28 12.90
N VAL A 82 -14.72 -21.09 12.04
CA VAL A 82 -14.85 -20.86 10.61
C VAL A 82 -15.65 -21.99 9.95
N VAL A 83 -15.26 -23.25 10.21
CA VAL A 83 -15.95 -24.42 9.64
C VAL A 83 -17.35 -24.59 10.24
N ALA A 84 -17.50 -24.46 11.55
CA ALA A 84 -18.78 -24.60 12.23
C ALA A 84 -19.84 -23.58 11.78
N ARG A 85 -19.41 -22.38 11.42
CA ARG A 85 -20.27 -21.28 10.96
C ARG A 85 -20.40 -21.20 9.43
N GLY A 86 -19.70 -22.07 8.69
CA GLY A 86 -19.69 -22.05 7.22
C GLY A 86 -19.01 -20.83 6.60
N ILE A 87 -18.14 -20.15 7.34
CA ILE A 87 -17.35 -19.02 6.85
C ILE A 87 -16.31 -19.55 5.85
N ARG A 88 -16.19 -18.93 4.68
CA ARG A 88 -15.13 -19.24 3.72
C ARG A 88 -13.94 -18.30 3.92
N VAL A 89 -12.75 -18.76 3.50
CA VAL A 89 -11.50 -18.01 3.67
C VAL A 89 -10.81 -17.82 2.34
N VAL A 90 -10.35 -16.60 2.06
CA VAL A 90 -9.51 -16.30 0.89
C VAL A 90 -8.27 -15.55 1.35
N SER A 91 -7.08 -16.01 0.96
CA SER A 91 -5.83 -15.39 1.39
C SER A 91 -4.74 -15.50 0.32
N ASN A 92 -3.96 -14.44 0.16
CA ASN A 92 -2.73 -14.45 -0.63
C ASN A 92 -1.50 -14.92 0.18
N ALA A 93 -1.73 -15.52 1.35
CA ALA A 93 -0.67 -16.03 2.24
C ALA A 93 0.30 -17.03 1.57
N GLY A 94 -0.05 -17.58 0.42
CA GLY A 94 0.77 -18.55 -0.32
C GLY A 94 2.13 -18.02 -0.77
N GLY A 95 2.25 -16.70 -0.97
CA GLY A 95 3.54 -16.08 -1.32
C GLY A 95 4.19 -16.72 -2.53
N VAL A 96 5.42 -17.21 -2.39
CA VAL A 96 6.16 -17.95 -3.44
C VAL A 96 6.00 -19.47 -3.33
N ASN A 97 5.18 -19.95 -2.40
CA ASN A 97 4.92 -21.38 -2.17
C ASN A 97 3.46 -21.64 -1.71
N PRO A 98 2.47 -21.34 -2.56
CA PRO A 98 1.07 -21.51 -2.17
C PRO A 98 0.70 -22.97 -1.87
N GLN A 99 1.32 -23.95 -2.51
CA GLN A 99 1.11 -25.36 -2.19
C GLN A 99 1.61 -25.71 -0.80
N GLY A 100 2.81 -25.27 -0.40
CA GLY A 100 3.33 -25.50 0.96
C GLY A 100 2.44 -24.87 2.05
N CYS A 101 1.82 -23.72 1.76
CA CYS A 101 0.83 -23.12 2.66
C CYS A 101 -0.42 -24.00 2.80
N ALA A 102 -0.93 -24.53 1.67
CA ALA A 102 -2.09 -25.42 1.66
C ALA A 102 -1.81 -26.74 2.40
N ASP A 103 -0.64 -27.33 2.17
CA ASP A 103 -0.22 -28.57 2.85
C ASP A 103 -0.14 -28.36 4.38
N ALA A 104 0.43 -27.25 4.81
CA ALA A 104 0.49 -26.91 6.24
C ALA A 104 -0.90 -26.68 6.86
N LEU A 105 -1.82 -26.05 6.13
CA LEU A 105 -3.19 -25.86 6.58
C LEU A 105 -3.96 -27.20 6.60
N ALA A 106 -3.78 -28.05 5.61
CA ALA A 106 -4.37 -29.39 5.57
C ALA A 106 -3.90 -30.25 6.74
N ALA A 107 -2.60 -30.20 7.08
CA ALA A 107 -2.06 -30.87 8.26
C ALA A 107 -2.70 -30.37 9.56
N LEU A 108 -2.86 -29.06 9.74
CA LEU A 108 -3.54 -28.47 10.89
C LEU A 108 -5.01 -28.91 10.97
N ALA A 109 -5.71 -28.98 9.84
CA ALA A 109 -7.10 -29.43 9.78
C ALA A 109 -7.22 -30.91 10.15
N ALA A 110 -6.34 -31.77 9.61
CA ALA A 110 -6.29 -33.19 9.92
C ALA A 110 -6.00 -33.47 11.40
N GLU A 111 -5.05 -32.73 12.01
CA GLU A 111 -4.76 -32.79 13.45
C GLU A 111 -6.00 -32.54 14.31
N ARG A 112 -6.95 -31.73 13.80
CA ARG A 112 -8.20 -31.38 14.48
C ARG A 112 -9.39 -32.23 14.06
N GLY A 113 -9.21 -33.22 13.18
CA GLY A 113 -10.27 -34.06 12.65
C GLY A 113 -11.25 -33.30 11.74
N ILE A 114 -10.79 -32.24 11.08
CA ILE A 114 -11.60 -31.37 10.21
C ILE A 114 -11.27 -31.73 8.76
N ALA A 115 -12.29 -32.10 7.98
CA ALA A 115 -12.18 -32.17 6.51
C ALA A 115 -12.33 -30.77 5.93
N LEU A 116 -11.35 -30.34 5.14
CA LEU A 116 -11.29 -28.99 4.60
C LEU A 116 -10.95 -29.03 3.11
N LYS A 117 -11.80 -28.43 2.27
CA LYS A 117 -11.57 -28.31 0.82
C LYS A 117 -10.75 -27.05 0.54
N ILE A 118 -9.45 -27.24 0.24
CA ILE A 118 -8.50 -26.16 0.02
C ILE A 118 -8.20 -26.06 -1.47
N ALA A 119 -8.37 -24.86 -2.05
CA ALA A 119 -7.92 -24.55 -3.38
C ALA A 119 -6.59 -23.77 -3.35
N VAL A 120 -5.73 -24.06 -4.31
CA VAL A 120 -4.48 -23.36 -4.54
C VAL A 120 -4.54 -22.63 -5.87
N VAL A 121 -4.28 -21.32 -5.86
CA VAL A 121 -4.09 -20.49 -7.05
C VAL A 121 -2.61 -20.24 -7.24
N SER A 122 -2.11 -20.52 -8.44
CA SER A 122 -0.70 -20.38 -8.83
C SER A 122 -0.58 -19.83 -10.25
N GLY A 123 0.65 -19.71 -10.77
CA GLY A 123 0.93 -19.20 -12.11
C GLY A 123 1.29 -17.72 -12.15
N ASP A 124 1.46 -17.10 -10.99
CA ASP A 124 1.96 -15.73 -10.82
C ASP A 124 3.48 -15.64 -11.00
N ASP A 125 4.24 -16.71 -10.73
CA ASP A 125 5.70 -16.75 -10.90
C ASP A 125 6.08 -16.78 -12.39
N VAL A 126 6.63 -15.66 -12.86
CA VAL A 126 7.11 -15.47 -14.23
C VAL A 126 8.64 -15.54 -14.34
N SER A 127 9.34 -15.95 -13.29
CA SER A 127 10.79 -16.11 -13.28
C SER A 127 11.30 -17.02 -14.42
N PRO A 128 10.60 -18.10 -14.81
CA PRO A 128 10.99 -18.93 -15.95
C PRO A 128 11.03 -18.19 -17.30
N LEU A 129 10.26 -17.10 -17.45
CA LEU A 129 10.22 -16.30 -18.68
C LEU A 129 11.36 -15.28 -18.79
N LEU A 130 12.06 -14.97 -17.70
CA LEU A 130 13.08 -13.91 -17.67
C LEU A 130 14.21 -14.09 -18.71
N PRO A 131 14.73 -15.30 -19.01
CA PRO A 131 15.75 -15.48 -20.04
C PRO A 131 15.28 -15.05 -21.44
N GLU A 132 14.03 -15.27 -21.79
CA GLU A 132 13.43 -14.87 -23.06
C GLU A 132 13.09 -13.37 -23.06
N LEU A 133 12.57 -12.86 -21.96
CA LEU A 133 12.25 -11.42 -21.80
C LEU A 133 13.50 -10.53 -21.91
N ARG A 134 14.68 -11.01 -21.52
CA ARG A 134 15.95 -10.29 -21.74
C ARG A 134 16.32 -10.15 -23.23
N LYS A 135 15.83 -11.06 -24.07
CA LYS A 135 16.10 -11.08 -25.52
C LYS A 135 14.95 -10.47 -26.33
N SER A 136 13.85 -10.09 -25.68
CA SER A 136 12.67 -9.55 -26.35
C SER A 136 12.96 -8.26 -27.12
N GLN A 137 12.19 -8.00 -28.17
CA GLN A 137 12.21 -6.75 -28.91
C GLN A 137 10.78 -6.21 -29.03
N PRO A 138 10.52 -5.02 -28.47
CA PRO A 138 11.42 -4.18 -27.67
C PRO A 138 11.83 -4.85 -26.35
N PRO A 139 13.01 -4.49 -25.80
CA PRO A 139 13.46 -5.06 -24.52
C PRO A 139 12.57 -4.58 -23.38
N VAL A 140 12.36 -5.47 -22.39
CA VAL A 140 11.66 -5.14 -21.16
C VAL A 140 12.42 -4.03 -20.42
N ARG A 141 11.68 -3.03 -19.94
CA ARG A 141 12.19 -1.89 -19.19
C ARG A 141 11.41 -1.68 -17.91
N GLU A 142 12.10 -1.20 -16.88
CA GLU A 142 11.45 -0.77 -15.65
C GLU A 142 10.50 0.41 -15.92
N LEU A 143 9.33 0.40 -15.30
CA LEU A 143 8.22 1.29 -15.62
C LEU A 143 8.51 2.78 -15.40
N GLN A 144 9.29 3.13 -14.37
CA GLN A 144 9.56 4.52 -13.99
C GLN A 144 10.93 5.00 -14.50
N SER A 145 11.95 4.17 -14.27
CA SER A 145 13.34 4.54 -14.58
C SER A 145 13.77 4.21 -16.01
N GLY A 146 13.03 3.34 -16.71
CA GLY A 146 13.46 2.79 -18.01
C GLY A 146 14.69 1.88 -17.93
N ALA A 147 15.13 1.47 -16.75
CA ALA A 147 16.30 0.63 -16.55
C ALA A 147 16.14 -0.75 -17.22
N ALA A 148 17.26 -1.36 -17.61
CA ALA A 148 17.28 -2.70 -18.15
C ALA A 148 16.98 -3.76 -17.07
N LEU A 149 16.44 -4.91 -17.48
CA LEU A 149 16.14 -6.03 -16.57
C LEU A 149 17.43 -6.53 -15.90
N PRO A 150 17.47 -6.61 -14.55
CA PRO A 150 18.66 -7.07 -13.82
C PRO A 150 19.07 -8.49 -14.19
N GLU A 151 20.39 -8.77 -14.16
CA GLU A 151 20.89 -10.11 -14.46
C GLU A 151 20.41 -11.16 -13.46
N ARG A 152 20.40 -10.80 -12.17
CA ARG A 152 19.97 -11.68 -11.08
C ARG A 152 18.72 -11.11 -10.43
N VAL A 153 17.66 -11.87 -10.49
CA VAL A 153 16.34 -11.55 -9.93
C VAL A 153 16.05 -12.58 -8.83
N LEU A 154 15.54 -12.12 -7.70
CA LEU A 154 15.15 -12.98 -6.57
C LEU A 154 13.73 -13.52 -6.76
N THR A 155 12.81 -12.66 -7.16
CA THR A 155 11.40 -12.97 -7.42
C THR A 155 10.94 -12.20 -8.64
N ALA A 156 9.99 -12.75 -9.41
CA ALA A 156 9.29 -12.06 -10.48
C ALA A 156 7.87 -12.61 -10.53
N ASN A 157 6.91 -11.85 -10.01
CA ASN A 157 5.52 -12.29 -9.87
C ASN A 157 4.57 -11.32 -10.55
N ALA A 158 3.69 -11.87 -11.39
CA ALA A 158 2.58 -11.14 -11.99
C ALA A 158 1.48 -10.93 -10.94
N TYR A 159 0.87 -9.75 -10.95
CA TYR A 159 -0.30 -9.47 -10.11
C TYR A 159 -1.54 -10.09 -10.76
N LEU A 160 -1.90 -11.31 -10.35
CA LEU A 160 -3.08 -11.99 -10.88
C LEU A 160 -4.36 -11.26 -10.46
N GLY A 161 -5.42 -11.44 -11.24
CA GLY A 161 -6.75 -10.92 -10.94
C GLY A 161 -7.62 -11.89 -10.15
N ALA A 162 -8.91 -11.58 -10.08
CA ALA A 162 -9.90 -12.25 -9.26
C ALA A 162 -10.47 -13.55 -9.88
N GLN A 163 -10.37 -13.73 -11.21
CA GLN A 163 -10.96 -14.88 -11.92
C GLN A 163 -10.55 -16.25 -11.37
N PRO A 164 -9.26 -16.51 -11.05
CA PRO A 164 -8.86 -17.79 -10.47
C PRO A 164 -9.48 -18.04 -9.09
N ILE A 165 -9.65 -16.98 -8.29
CA ILE A 165 -10.29 -17.06 -6.96
C ILE A 165 -11.77 -17.42 -7.12
N ARG A 166 -12.49 -16.74 -8.04
CA ARG A 166 -13.85 -17.09 -8.40
C ARG A 166 -13.96 -18.57 -8.80
N ALA A 167 -13.13 -19.05 -9.73
CA ALA A 167 -13.16 -20.42 -10.19
C ALA A 167 -12.95 -21.45 -9.05
N ALA A 168 -12.06 -21.14 -8.10
CA ALA A 168 -11.84 -21.93 -6.91
C ALA A 168 -13.10 -22.02 -6.02
N LEU A 169 -13.77 -20.89 -5.80
CA LEU A 169 -14.99 -20.80 -5.00
C LEU A 169 -16.18 -21.48 -5.71
N ASP A 170 -16.31 -21.33 -7.03
CA ASP A 170 -17.32 -22.01 -7.87
C ASP A 170 -17.17 -23.53 -7.80
N ALA A 171 -15.92 -24.03 -7.71
CA ALA A 171 -15.61 -25.44 -7.51
C ALA A 171 -15.84 -25.91 -6.05
N GLY A 172 -16.32 -25.05 -5.17
CA GLY A 172 -16.72 -25.35 -3.81
C GLY A 172 -15.58 -25.33 -2.78
N ALA A 173 -14.47 -24.64 -3.03
CA ALA A 173 -13.41 -24.45 -2.06
C ALA A 173 -13.94 -23.73 -0.80
N GLN A 174 -13.53 -24.20 0.37
CA GLN A 174 -13.79 -23.57 1.67
C GLN A 174 -12.68 -22.59 2.03
N VAL A 175 -11.46 -22.90 1.59
CA VAL A 175 -10.31 -22.02 1.70
C VAL A 175 -9.63 -21.88 0.33
N VAL A 176 -9.31 -20.67 -0.07
CA VAL A 176 -8.55 -20.36 -1.28
C VAL A 176 -7.22 -19.71 -0.87
N ILE A 177 -6.12 -20.31 -1.26
CA ILE A 177 -4.77 -19.82 -1.01
C ILE A 177 -4.16 -19.42 -2.35
N THR A 178 -3.69 -18.18 -2.47
CA THR A 178 -3.07 -17.69 -3.70
C THR A 178 -1.59 -17.33 -3.49
N GLY A 179 -0.82 -17.34 -4.58
CA GLY A 179 0.43 -16.59 -4.69
C GLY A 179 0.16 -15.09 -4.85
N ARG A 180 1.00 -14.37 -5.62
CA ARG A 180 0.80 -12.93 -5.82
C ARG A 180 -0.43 -12.64 -6.67
N CYS A 181 -1.34 -11.90 -6.13
CA CYS A 181 -2.47 -11.30 -6.86
C CYS A 181 -2.53 -9.80 -6.52
N VAL A 182 -3.36 -9.04 -7.21
CA VAL A 182 -3.67 -7.67 -6.75
C VAL A 182 -4.46 -7.76 -5.44
N ASP A 183 -4.18 -6.87 -4.52
CA ASP A 183 -4.62 -6.96 -3.12
C ASP A 183 -6.14 -7.02 -3.00
N SER A 184 -6.86 -6.25 -3.81
CA SER A 184 -8.33 -6.28 -3.89
C SER A 184 -8.92 -7.57 -4.49
N ALA A 185 -8.12 -8.42 -5.17
CA ALA A 185 -8.62 -9.63 -5.83
C ALA A 185 -9.20 -10.65 -4.84
N VAL A 186 -8.68 -10.73 -3.61
CA VAL A 186 -9.19 -11.65 -2.58
C VAL A 186 -10.64 -11.34 -2.19
N THR A 187 -11.05 -10.09 -2.32
CA THR A 187 -12.43 -9.63 -2.10
C THR A 187 -13.26 -9.69 -3.39
N LEU A 188 -12.72 -9.17 -4.50
CA LEU A 188 -13.43 -9.16 -5.78
C LEU A 188 -13.79 -10.58 -6.23
N GLY A 189 -12.91 -11.56 -6.05
CA GLY A 189 -13.18 -12.96 -6.40
C GLY A 189 -14.35 -13.55 -5.63
N VAL A 190 -14.51 -13.19 -4.36
CA VAL A 190 -15.67 -13.53 -3.54
C VAL A 190 -16.96 -12.94 -4.14
N LEU A 191 -16.97 -11.66 -4.46
CA LEU A 191 -18.15 -10.95 -4.97
C LEU A 191 -18.55 -11.46 -6.36
N MET A 192 -17.57 -11.75 -7.22
CA MET A 192 -17.84 -12.39 -8.53
C MET A 192 -18.49 -13.77 -8.37
N HIS A 193 -18.06 -14.56 -7.38
CA HIS A 193 -18.66 -15.85 -7.07
C HIS A 193 -20.09 -15.71 -6.53
N GLU A 194 -20.29 -14.86 -5.55
CA GLU A 194 -21.54 -14.77 -4.80
C GLU A 194 -22.67 -14.09 -5.57
N PHE A 195 -22.34 -13.14 -6.45
CA PHE A 195 -23.30 -12.39 -7.26
C PHE A 195 -23.29 -12.79 -8.75
N ASP A 196 -22.47 -13.76 -9.11
CA ASP A 196 -22.27 -14.20 -10.51
C ASP A 196 -21.89 -13.05 -11.45
N TRP A 197 -21.10 -12.08 -10.96
CA TRP A 197 -20.64 -10.96 -11.79
C TRP A 197 -19.76 -11.44 -12.92
N GLN A 198 -20.09 -10.99 -14.15
CA GLN A 198 -19.37 -11.43 -15.33
C GLN A 198 -18.12 -10.59 -15.60
N PRO A 199 -17.12 -11.12 -16.31
CA PRO A 199 -15.86 -10.43 -16.59
C PRO A 199 -15.98 -9.12 -17.39
N ASN A 200 -17.13 -8.85 -18.00
CA ASN A 200 -17.43 -7.65 -18.78
C ASN A 200 -18.32 -6.64 -18.04
N GLU A 201 -18.75 -6.93 -16.82
CA GLU A 201 -19.54 -6.01 -15.96
C GLU A 201 -18.60 -5.05 -15.22
N PHE A 202 -17.93 -4.20 -15.97
CA PHE A 202 -16.79 -3.41 -15.47
C PHE A 202 -17.12 -2.49 -14.30
N ASP A 203 -18.33 -1.91 -14.24
CA ASP A 203 -18.74 -1.07 -13.11
C ASP A 203 -18.83 -1.90 -11.83
N LEU A 204 -19.36 -3.12 -11.89
CA LEU A 204 -19.42 -4.03 -10.75
C LEU A 204 -18.03 -4.51 -10.33
N LEU A 205 -17.16 -4.83 -11.31
CA LEU A 205 -15.77 -5.19 -11.02
C LEU A 205 -15.00 -4.04 -10.37
N ALA A 206 -15.23 -2.79 -10.80
CA ALA A 206 -14.62 -1.62 -10.17
C ALA A 206 -15.14 -1.42 -8.74
N ALA A 207 -16.45 -1.60 -8.50
CA ALA A 207 -17.04 -1.50 -7.18
C ALA A 207 -16.52 -2.59 -6.22
N GLY A 208 -16.44 -3.85 -6.68
CA GLY A 208 -15.87 -4.94 -5.90
C GLY A 208 -14.37 -4.77 -5.61
N SER A 209 -13.62 -4.23 -6.58
CA SER A 209 -12.22 -3.87 -6.37
C SER A 209 -12.07 -2.76 -5.33
N LEU A 210 -12.97 -1.76 -5.33
CA LEU A 210 -13.00 -0.70 -4.33
C LEU A 210 -13.31 -1.27 -2.93
N ALA A 211 -14.27 -2.19 -2.81
CA ALA A 211 -14.56 -2.84 -1.55
C ALA A 211 -13.33 -3.58 -0.99
N GLY A 212 -12.60 -4.29 -1.85
CA GLY A 212 -11.34 -4.94 -1.50
C GLY A 212 -10.26 -3.94 -1.08
N HIS A 213 -10.06 -2.87 -1.85
CA HIS A 213 -9.11 -1.80 -1.55
C HIS A 213 -9.38 -1.12 -0.19
N ILE A 214 -10.64 -0.97 0.20
CA ILE A 214 -10.99 -0.40 1.50
C ILE A 214 -10.57 -1.29 2.65
N ILE A 215 -10.67 -2.63 2.53
CA ILE A 215 -10.41 -3.54 3.66
C ILE A 215 -9.02 -4.20 3.63
N GLU A 216 -8.27 -4.09 2.54
CA GLU A 216 -6.95 -4.74 2.38
C GLU A 216 -5.92 -4.28 3.40
N CYS A 217 -6.02 -3.05 3.89
CA CYS A 217 -5.11 -2.47 4.88
C CYS A 217 -5.62 -2.58 6.34
N GLY A 218 -6.49 -3.54 6.64
CA GLY A 218 -6.99 -3.79 7.99
C GLY A 218 -7.60 -2.56 8.64
N CYS A 219 -7.19 -2.24 9.86
CA CYS A 219 -7.80 -1.19 10.68
C CYS A 219 -7.67 0.25 10.13
N GLN A 220 -6.98 0.47 9.00
CA GLN A 220 -6.96 1.79 8.36
C GLN A 220 -8.37 2.24 7.92
N ALA A 221 -9.24 1.30 7.56
CA ALA A 221 -10.63 1.61 7.22
C ALA A 221 -11.54 1.85 8.43
N THR A 222 -11.03 1.63 9.64
CA THR A 222 -11.78 1.75 10.90
C THR A 222 -11.15 2.74 11.88
N GLY A 223 -10.34 3.68 11.38
CA GLY A 223 -9.75 4.78 12.14
C GLY A 223 -8.25 4.65 12.41
N GLY A 224 -7.63 3.53 12.06
CA GLY A 224 -6.17 3.41 12.09
C GLY A 224 -5.52 4.46 11.18
N LEU A 225 -4.52 5.17 11.69
CA LEU A 225 -3.79 6.22 10.98
C LEU A 225 -4.66 7.41 10.49
N HIS A 226 -5.87 7.60 11.02
CA HIS A 226 -6.75 8.72 10.68
C HIS A 226 -6.11 10.06 11.07
N THR A 227 -6.30 11.10 10.25
CA THR A 227 -5.79 12.44 10.51
C THR A 227 -6.27 12.98 11.87
N ASP A 228 -7.55 12.80 12.22
CA ASP A 228 -8.11 13.17 13.53
C ASP A 228 -8.00 12.00 14.52
N TRP A 229 -6.78 11.53 14.74
CA TRP A 229 -6.44 10.36 15.53
C TRP A 229 -6.94 10.39 16.97
N ASP A 230 -7.01 11.57 17.57
CA ASP A 230 -7.48 11.83 18.93
C ASP A 230 -8.98 11.59 19.12
N THR A 231 -9.74 11.52 18.01
CA THR A 231 -11.17 11.20 18.00
C THR A 231 -11.46 9.70 17.87
N VAL A 232 -10.43 8.88 17.70
CA VAL A 232 -10.56 7.42 17.50
C VAL A 232 -10.43 6.72 18.85
N PRO A 233 -11.49 6.05 19.36
CA PRO A 233 -11.47 5.42 20.67
C PRO A 233 -10.79 4.06 20.68
N ASP A 234 -10.34 3.63 21.85
CA ASP A 234 -9.92 2.26 22.21
C ASP A 234 -8.95 1.62 21.19
N TRP A 235 -7.83 2.26 20.95
CA TRP A 235 -6.83 1.79 19.99
C TRP A 235 -6.32 0.38 20.25
N HIS A 236 -6.25 -0.05 21.54
CA HIS A 236 -5.81 -1.38 21.92
C HIS A 236 -6.77 -2.49 21.45
N ASN A 237 -8.04 -2.17 21.19
CA ASN A 237 -9.08 -3.05 20.71
C ASN A 237 -9.74 -2.52 19.43
N ILE A 238 -8.97 -1.86 18.55
CA ILE A 238 -9.48 -1.32 17.29
C ILE A 238 -10.13 -2.42 16.46
N GLY A 239 -11.32 -2.12 15.89
CA GLY A 239 -12.11 -3.11 15.15
C GLY A 239 -11.55 -3.33 13.74
N TYR A 240 -11.38 -4.59 13.34
CA TYR A 240 -11.05 -4.92 11.96
C TYR A 240 -12.24 -4.68 11.03
N PRO A 241 -12.02 -4.26 9.77
CA PRO A 241 -13.09 -3.82 8.88
C PRO A 241 -13.95 -4.98 8.37
N ILE A 242 -15.23 -4.67 8.16
CA ILE A 242 -16.19 -5.51 7.47
C ILE A 242 -16.79 -4.68 6.33
N VAL A 243 -16.91 -5.27 5.13
CA VAL A 243 -17.74 -4.72 4.06
C VAL A 243 -18.97 -5.58 3.87
N GLU A 244 -20.14 -4.95 3.85
CA GLU A 244 -21.43 -5.55 3.55
C GLU A 244 -21.80 -5.17 2.12
N CYS A 245 -21.61 -6.10 1.17
CA CYS A 245 -21.72 -5.84 -0.26
C CYS A 245 -23.07 -6.30 -0.81
N SER A 246 -23.64 -5.52 -1.72
CA SER A 246 -24.86 -5.78 -2.44
C SER A 246 -24.59 -6.12 -3.90
N ALA A 247 -25.53 -6.80 -4.56
CA ALA A 247 -25.39 -7.23 -5.96
C ALA A 247 -25.26 -6.08 -6.97
N ASP A 248 -25.71 -4.87 -6.62
CA ASP A 248 -25.58 -3.64 -7.42
C ASP A 248 -24.19 -2.97 -7.32
N GLY A 249 -23.27 -3.57 -6.56
CA GLY A 249 -21.92 -3.06 -6.34
C GLY A 249 -21.82 -2.02 -5.21
N SER A 250 -22.92 -1.56 -4.63
CA SER A 250 -22.86 -0.72 -3.43
C SER A 250 -22.48 -1.55 -2.21
N PHE A 251 -21.78 -0.95 -1.26
CA PHE A 251 -21.40 -1.63 -0.02
C PHE A 251 -21.40 -0.69 1.19
N VAL A 252 -21.47 -1.27 2.38
CA VAL A 252 -21.35 -0.56 3.65
C VAL A 252 -20.07 -1.02 4.36
N VAL A 253 -19.24 -0.06 4.74
CA VAL A 253 -18.07 -0.30 5.59
C VAL A 253 -18.50 -0.21 7.05
N THR A 254 -18.12 -1.21 7.84
CA THR A 254 -18.41 -1.28 9.27
C THR A 254 -17.31 -2.04 10.02
N LYS A 255 -17.52 -2.33 11.29
CA LYS A 255 -16.62 -3.09 12.18
C LYS A 255 -17.44 -3.89 13.19
N PRO A 256 -16.84 -4.87 13.90
CA PRO A 256 -17.51 -5.54 15.02
C PRO A 256 -17.98 -4.55 16.10
N ALA A 257 -19.19 -4.75 16.62
CA ALA A 257 -19.87 -3.79 17.51
C ALA A 257 -19.06 -3.49 18.79
N ASP A 258 -18.52 -4.53 19.43
CA ASP A 258 -17.83 -4.42 20.73
C ASP A 258 -16.33 -4.13 20.58
N THR A 259 -15.98 -3.23 19.62
CA THR A 259 -14.59 -2.86 19.34
C THR A 259 -14.41 -1.35 19.33
N GLY A 260 -13.18 -0.92 19.60
CA GLY A 260 -12.71 0.44 19.36
C GLY A 260 -12.66 0.80 17.88
N GLY A 261 -12.06 1.93 17.58
CA GLY A 261 -12.01 2.44 16.22
C GLY A 261 -13.23 3.28 15.84
N LYS A 262 -13.21 3.84 14.64
CA LYS A 262 -14.20 4.81 14.15
C LYS A 262 -14.39 4.64 12.64
N VAL A 263 -15.64 4.44 12.19
CA VAL A 263 -15.97 4.37 10.76
C VAL A 263 -16.80 5.59 10.37
N THR A 264 -16.19 6.48 9.60
CA THR A 264 -16.79 7.72 9.10
C THR A 264 -16.43 7.94 7.65
N PRO A 265 -17.15 8.83 6.92
CA PRO A 265 -16.78 9.18 5.55
C PRO A 265 -15.34 9.65 5.40
N ALA A 266 -14.80 10.41 6.36
CA ALA A 266 -13.41 10.85 6.35
C ALA A 266 -12.42 9.70 6.45
N VAL A 267 -12.63 8.77 7.39
CA VAL A 267 -11.78 7.58 7.57
C VAL A 267 -11.77 6.70 6.32
N VAL A 268 -12.96 6.41 5.77
CA VAL A 268 -13.11 5.59 4.56
C VAL A 268 -12.55 6.31 3.33
N GLY A 269 -12.73 7.63 3.25
CA GLY A 269 -12.17 8.46 2.17
C GLY A 269 -10.64 8.50 2.18
N GLU A 270 -10.01 8.62 3.36
CA GLU A 270 -8.56 8.53 3.50
C GLU A 270 -8.04 7.17 3.02
N GLN A 271 -8.74 6.08 3.34
CA GLN A 271 -8.37 4.75 2.86
C GLN A 271 -8.62 4.59 1.36
N MET A 272 -9.71 5.14 0.82
CA MET A 272 -9.97 5.10 -0.62
C MET A 272 -8.85 5.74 -1.43
N LEU A 273 -8.30 6.86 -0.95
CA LEU A 273 -7.23 7.58 -1.65
C LEU A 273 -5.82 7.02 -1.37
N TYR A 274 -5.70 6.09 -0.42
CA TYR A 274 -4.41 5.53 -0.03
C TYR A 274 -3.82 4.68 -1.16
N GLU A 275 -2.56 4.95 -1.54
CA GLU A 275 -1.82 4.21 -2.57
C GLU A 275 -2.47 4.18 -3.98
N ILE A 276 -3.30 5.15 -4.31
CA ILE A 276 -3.89 5.30 -5.65
C ILE A 276 -3.08 6.31 -6.48
N GLY A 277 -2.81 5.98 -7.74
CA GLY A 277 -2.24 6.91 -8.71
C GLY A 277 -3.31 7.84 -9.28
N ASP A 278 -3.63 7.71 -10.58
CA ASP A 278 -4.76 8.42 -11.21
C ASP A 278 -6.09 7.80 -10.79
N PRO A 279 -6.94 8.50 -10.01
CA PRO A 279 -8.24 7.98 -9.60
C PRO A 279 -9.22 7.73 -10.74
N ALA A 280 -9.04 8.39 -11.90
CA ALA A 280 -9.85 8.17 -13.10
C ALA A 280 -9.41 6.95 -13.91
N ALA A 281 -8.24 6.39 -13.59
CA ALA A 281 -7.63 5.30 -14.33
C ALA A 281 -6.80 4.37 -13.42
N TYR A 282 -7.39 3.86 -12.36
CA TYR A 282 -6.72 2.89 -11.49
C TYR A 282 -6.64 1.54 -12.20
N LEU A 283 -5.42 1.18 -12.61
CA LEU A 283 -5.16 0.01 -13.47
C LEU A 283 -5.11 -1.28 -12.65
N LEU A 284 -6.11 -2.12 -12.80
CA LEU A 284 -6.21 -3.42 -12.17
C LEU A 284 -6.25 -4.54 -13.22
N PRO A 285 -5.92 -5.80 -12.85
CA PRO A 285 -5.94 -6.91 -13.80
C PRO A 285 -7.31 -7.17 -14.42
N ASP A 286 -8.38 -6.97 -13.67
CA ASP A 286 -9.74 -7.29 -14.08
C ASP A 286 -10.49 -6.09 -14.67
N VAL A 287 -10.09 -4.88 -14.34
CA VAL A 287 -10.80 -3.63 -14.71
C VAL A 287 -9.85 -2.44 -14.66
N VAL A 288 -10.07 -1.43 -15.47
CA VAL A 288 -9.57 -0.07 -15.21
C VAL A 288 -10.65 0.67 -14.46
N ALA A 289 -10.43 0.92 -13.17
CA ALA A 289 -11.42 1.55 -12.31
C ALA A 289 -11.32 3.07 -12.33
N ASP A 290 -12.47 3.73 -12.23
CA ASP A 290 -12.62 5.17 -12.05
C ASP A 290 -13.36 5.42 -10.74
N PHE A 291 -12.67 6.02 -9.78
CA PHE A 291 -13.17 6.34 -8.45
C PHE A 291 -13.52 7.83 -8.27
N THR A 292 -13.42 8.63 -9.33
CA THR A 292 -13.63 10.10 -9.26
C THR A 292 -15.05 10.47 -8.82
N GLN A 293 -16.04 9.64 -9.13
CA GLN A 293 -17.45 9.87 -8.82
C GLN A 293 -17.98 9.03 -7.66
N VAL A 294 -17.10 8.34 -6.95
CA VAL A 294 -17.48 7.56 -5.76
C VAL A 294 -18.08 8.49 -4.71
N ARG A 295 -19.16 8.03 -4.08
CA ARG A 295 -19.82 8.68 -2.96
C ARG A 295 -19.60 7.88 -1.69
N ILE A 296 -19.32 8.57 -0.62
CA ILE A 296 -19.05 8.00 0.71
C ILE A 296 -19.95 8.73 1.71
N GLU A 297 -20.96 8.05 2.23
CA GLU A 297 -22.04 8.65 3.00
C GLU A 297 -22.23 7.94 4.34
N GLN A 298 -22.44 8.71 5.42
CA GLN A 298 -22.77 8.11 6.72
C GLN A 298 -24.16 7.47 6.65
N ALA A 299 -24.25 6.16 6.93
CA ALA A 299 -25.50 5.37 6.90
C ALA A 299 -25.97 4.92 8.28
N GLY A 300 -25.27 5.30 9.33
CA GLY A 300 -25.53 4.94 10.73
C GLY A 300 -24.26 5.04 11.56
N GLU A 301 -24.34 4.79 12.86
CA GLU A 301 -23.15 4.77 13.72
C GLU A 301 -22.17 3.67 13.25
N HIS A 302 -20.92 4.05 12.98
CA HIS A 302 -19.90 3.15 12.42
C HIS A 302 -20.35 2.39 11.15
N ARG A 303 -21.20 3.00 10.34
CA ARG A 303 -21.68 2.45 9.08
C ARG A 303 -21.60 3.50 7.98
N VAL A 304 -20.76 3.23 6.97
CA VAL A 304 -20.51 4.16 5.87
C VAL A 304 -20.82 3.48 4.56
N ARG A 305 -21.78 4.02 3.81
CA ARG A 305 -22.15 3.53 2.48
C ARG A 305 -21.21 4.09 1.44
N VAL A 306 -20.75 3.22 0.54
CA VAL A 306 -19.88 3.55 -0.60
C VAL A 306 -20.54 3.05 -1.88
N HIS A 307 -20.57 3.89 -2.91
CA HIS A 307 -21.14 3.56 -4.22
C HIS A 307 -20.60 4.51 -5.30
N GLY A 308 -20.88 4.19 -6.58
CA GLY A 308 -20.61 5.09 -7.71
C GLY A 308 -19.26 4.86 -8.40
N ALA A 309 -18.52 3.82 -8.04
CA ALA A 309 -17.34 3.40 -8.81
C ALA A 309 -17.77 3.03 -10.25
N ARG A 310 -16.91 3.36 -11.22
CA ARG A 310 -17.09 3.05 -12.64
C ARG A 310 -15.91 2.24 -13.14
N GLY A 311 -16.15 1.47 -14.19
CA GLY A 311 -15.13 0.62 -14.77
C GLY A 311 -15.13 0.61 -16.28
N ARG A 312 -13.98 0.29 -16.84
CA ARG A 312 -13.81 -0.01 -18.27
C ARG A 312 -12.89 -1.20 -18.46
N ALA A 313 -12.83 -1.71 -19.69
CA ALA A 313 -12.02 -2.88 -20.01
C ALA A 313 -10.57 -2.75 -19.51
N PRO A 314 -10.00 -3.77 -18.87
CA PRO A 314 -8.61 -3.74 -18.40
C PRO A 314 -7.63 -3.77 -19.56
N THR A 315 -6.39 -3.39 -19.27
CA THR A 315 -5.27 -3.49 -20.22
C THR A 315 -4.96 -4.95 -20.57
N ALA A 316 -4.24 -5.17 -21.66
CA ALA A 316 -3.76 -6.49 -22.08
C ALA A 316 -2.56 -7.00 -21.25
N SER A 317 -2.05 -6.21 -20.31
CA SER A 317 -0.85 -6.53 -19.54
C SER A 317 -1.15 -6.75 -18.07
N TYR A 318 -0.37 -7.63 -17.43
CA TYR A 318 -0.18 -7.65 -15.99
C TYR A 318 0.99 -6.74 -15.61
N LYS A 319 0.90 -6.06 -14.47
CA LYS A 319 2.07 -5.57 -13.77
C LYS A 319 2.81 -6.78 -13.19
N VAL A 320 4.12 -6.82 -13.40
CA VAL A 320 5.03 -7.76 -12.75
C VAL A 320 5.89 -6.98 -11.78
N SER A 321 5.99 -7.45 -10.55
CA SER A 321 6.99 -6.99 -9.60
C SER A 321 8.09 -8.03 -9.49
N ALA A 322 9.29 -7.60 -9.85
CA ALA A 322 10.51 -8.36 -9.66
C ALA A 322 11.37 -7.69 -8.59
N THR A 323 12.18 -8.47 -7.90
CA THR A 323 13.13 -7.95 -6.91
C THR A 323 14.52 -8.48 -7.15
N HIS A 324 15.53 -7.66 -6.84
CA HIS A 324 16.93 -8.01 -7.00
C HIS A 324 17.78 -7.42 -5.86
N VAL A 325 18.97 -7.94 -5.66
CA VAL A 325 19.92 -7.41 -4.67
C VAL A 325 20.86 -6.42 -5.35
N GLU A 326 20.99 -5.23 -4.78
CA GLU A 326 21.96 -4.23 -5.19
C GLU A 326 22.84 -3.84 -3.99
N GLY A 327 23.87 -4.61 -3.74
CA GLY A 327 24.79 -4.42 -2.63
C GLY A 327 24.15 -4.68 -1.25
N PHE A 328 24.60 -3.94 -0.27
CA PHE A 328 24.22 -4.10 1.14
C PHE A 328 23.82 -2.76 1.74
N LYS A 329 23.01 -2.80 2.80
CA LYS A 329 22.61 -1.64 3.59
C LYS A 329 22.68 -1.92 5.09
N THR A 330 22.85 -0.86 5.84
CA THR A 330 22.73 -0.86 7.31
C THR A 330 22.32 0.52 7.80
N ALA A 331 21.73 0.57 8.99
CA ALA A 331 21.42 1.81 9.68
C ALA A 331 21.83 1.71 11.15
N ALA A 332 22.47 2.77 11.65
CA ALA A 332 22.87 2.89 13.04
C ALA A 332 22.20 4.10 13.69
N GLN A 333 21.96 4.03 14.99
CA GLN A 333 21.36 5.10 15.78
C GLN A 333 22.17 5.37 17.04
N LEU A 334 22.27 6.66 17.41
CA LEU A 334 22.89 7.13 18.66
C LEU A 334 22.00 8.20 19.27
N THR A 335 21.68 8.07 20.55
CA THR A 335 20.97 9.13 21.29
C THR A 335 21.96 10.13 21.86
N ILE A 336 21.68 11.42 21.68
CA ILE A 336 22.51 12.53 22.19
C ILE A 336 21.62 13.46 23.01
N VAL A 337 22.02 13.67 24.25
CA VAL A 337 21.29 14.45 25.26
C VAL A 337 22.05 15.72 25.65
N GLY A 338 21.31 16.76 25.99
CA GLY A 338 21.81 18.01 26.51
C GLY A 338 21.74 19.19 25.55
N PHE A 339 22.37 20.30 25.90
CA PHE A 339 22.38 21.48 25.05
C PHE A 339 23.01 21.16 23.69
N ASP A 340 22.48 21.80 22.63
CA ASP A 340 22.97 21.65 21.26
C ASP A 340 22.92 20.21 20.73
N ALA A 341 22.00 19.39 21.22
CA ALA A 341 21.90 17.98 20.84
C ALA A 341 21.83 17.78 19.32
N VAL A 342 21.11 18.67 18.59
CA VAL A 342 21.00 18.63 17.13
C VAL A 342 22.36 18.85 16.46
N ALA A 343 23.07 19.91 16.83
CA ALA A 343 24.39 20.22 16.25
C ALA A 343 25.44 19.13 16.59
N LYS A 344 25.36 18.59 17.80
CA LYS A 344 26.20 17.46 18.22
C LYS A 344 25.93 16.21 17.41
N ALA A 345 24.66 15.89 17.18
CA ALA A 345 24.24 14.74 16.37
C ALA A 345 24.75 14.88 14.94
N GLN A 346 24.52 16.04 14.33
CA GLN A 346 24.99 16.33 12.97
C GLN A 346 26.51 16.12 12.85
N ARG A 347 27.28 16.77 13.72
CA ARG A 347 28.75 16.70 13.72
C ARG A 347 29.28 15.29 14.02
N THR A 348 28.62 14.56 14.93
CA THR A 348 28.97 13.17 15.23
C THR A 348 28.77 12.27 14.01
N GLY A 349 27.64 12.42 13.31
CA GLY A 349 27.36 11.67 12.09
C GLY A 349 28.37 11.95 10.97
N GLU A 350 28.70 13.21 10.75
CA GLU A 350 29.73 13.63 9.80
C GLU A 350 31.08 13.03 10.14
N ALA A 351 31.46 13.03 11.42
CA ALA A 351 32.71 12.44 11.89
C ALA A 351 32.78 10.92 11.67
N ILE A 352 31.68 10.20 11.91
CA ILE A 352 31.59 8.76 11.64
C ILE A 352 31.77 8.49 10.15
N LEU A 353 31.06 9.21 9.29
CA LEU A 353 31.15 9.04 7.84
C LEU A 353 32.54 9.37 7.31
N ALA A 354 33.16 10.44 7.78
CA ALA A 354 34.53 10.84 7.41
C ALA A 354 35.57 9.79 7.84
N ARG A 355 35.52 9.33 9.10
CA ARG A 355 36.41 8.28 9.62
C ARG A 355 36.27 6.98 8.82
N THR A 356 35.06 6.50 8.64
CA THR A 356 34.80 5.25 7.94
C THR A 356 35.15 5.35 6.47
N GLY A 357 34.90 6.49 5.80
CA GLY A 357 35.37 6.75 4.44
C GLY A 357 36.88 6.66 4.27
N ALA A 358 37.65 7.23 5.23
CA ALA A 358 39.11 7.10 5.26
C ALA A 358 39.56 5.65 5.45
N LEU A 359 38.91 4.90 6.34
CA LEU A 359 39.20 3.48 6.54
C LEU A 359 38.82 2.63 5.30
N PHE A 360 37.75 2.95 4.60
CA PHE A 360 37.39 2.29 3.34
C PHE A 360 38.46 2.49 2.28
N SER A 361 38.97 3.72 2.17
CA SER A 361 40.06 4.02 1.24
C SER A 361 41.32 3.22 1.58
N GLN A 362 41.70 3.13 2.85
CA GLN A 362 42.86 2.36 3.32
C GLN A 362 42.73 0.86 3.03
N GLN A 363 41.51 0.32 3.11
CA GLN A 363 41.23 -1.10 2.87
C GLN A 363 40.82 -1.42 1.41
N GLY A 364 40.81 -0.44 0.53
CA GLY A 364 40.46 -0.61 -0.88
C GLY A 364 39.00 -1.02 -1.11
N PHE A 365 38.07 -0.61 -0.25
CA PHE A 365 36.65 -0.91 -0.41
C PHE A 365 35.95 0.01 -1.42
N GLY A 366 36.47 1.21 -1.65
CA GLY A 366 35.80 2.26 -2.42
C GLY A 366 34.82 3.09 -1.57
N PRO A 367 34.16 4.09 -2.17
CA PRO A 367 33.24 4.97 -1.46
C PRO A 367 31.90 4.28 -1.16
N TYR A 368 31.12 4.88 -0.25
CA TYR A 368 29.71 4.55 -0.09
C TYR A 368 28.94 4.70 -1.40
N SER A 369 27.97 3.82 -1.66
CA SER A 369 27.01 4.01 -2.75
C SER A 369 25.93 5.03 -2.40
N GLY A 370 25.63 5.18 -1.12
CA GLY A 370 24.69 6.17 -0.61
C GLY A 370 24.83 6.33 0.90
N THR A 371 24.55 7.54 1.37
CA THR A 371 24.54 7.90 2.79
C THR A 371 23.35 8.79 3.09
N GLN A 372 22.71 8.57 4.23
CA GLN A 372 21.65 9.41 4.77
C GLN A 372 21.91 9.69 6.24
N LEU A 373 22.01 10.96 6.59
CA LEU A 373 22.11 11.44 7.96
C LEU A 373 20.83 12.15 8.33
N GLU A 374 20.20 11.73 9.40
CA GLU A 374 18.99 12.34 9.95
C GLU A 374 19.14 12.53 11.44
N VAL A 375 18.61 13.64 11.96
CA VAL A 375 18.53 13.91 13.38
C VAL A 375 17.07 13.84 13.80
N LEU A 376 16.67 12.68 14.30
CA LEU A 376 15.28 12.45 14.74
C LEU A 376 15.03 13.23 16.03
N GLY A 377 13.81 13.78 16.18
CA GLY A 377 13.50 14.73 17.25
C GLY A 377 13.82 16.19 16.89
N ALA A 378 14.55 16.41 15.77
CA ALA A 378 14.79 17.73 15.20
C ALA A 378 13.98 17.95 13.88
N GLU A 379 12.94 17.18 13.67
CA GLU A 379 12.05 17.25 12.51
C GLU A 379 12.75 17.07 11.16
N SER A 380 13.69 16.12 11.06
CA SER A 380 14.45 15.85 9.82
C SER A 380 13.57 15.62 8.60
N CYS A 381 12.38 15.01 8.78
CA CYS A 381 11.45 14.76 7.69
C CYS A 381 10.80 16.04 7.14
N TYR A 382 10.76 17.12 7.93
CA TYR A 382 10.23 18.41 7.51
C TYR A 382 11.25 19.27 6.72
N GLY A 383 12.52 18.88 6.72
CA GLY A 383 13.57 19.58 5.98
C GLY A 383 13.65 21.09 6.32
N PRO A 384 13.46 22.00 5.33
CA PRO A 384 13.53 23.44 5.58
C PRO A 384 12.39 23.98 6.45
N HIS A 385 11.33 23.20 6.68
CA HIS A 385 10.18 23.60 7.51
C HIS A 385 10.34 23.16 8.97
N ALA A 386 11.46 22.52 9.34
CA ALA A 386 11.74 22.08 10.71
C ALA A 386 11.75 23.24 11.71
N ARG A 387 11.15 23.03 12.89
CA ARG A 387 11.01 24.02 13.97
C ARG A 387 11.72 23.60 15.27
N ALA A 388 12.10 22.33 15.39
CA ALA A 388 12.63 21.73 16.62
C ALA A 388 14.17 21.76 16.70
N SER A 389 14.81 22.83 16.24
CA SER A 389 16.28 22.98 16.28
C SER A 389 16.86 23.06 17.71
N GLN A 390 16.05 23.38 18.72
CA GLN A 390 16.45 23.55 20.12
C GLN A 390 16.14 22.31 20.99
N THR A 391 15.78 21.19 20.39
CA THR A 391 15.56 19.95 21.17
C THR A 391 16.83 19.55 21.94
N ARG A 392 16.66 19.09 23.18
CA ARG A 392 17.73 18.67 24.06
C ARG A 392 17.94 17.17 24.16
N GLU A 393 17.15 16.42 23.37
CA GLU A 393 17.23 14.98 23.23
C GLU A 393 16.97 14.62 21.77
N ALA A 394 17.97 14.11 21.08
CA ALA A 394 17.93 13.82 19.67
C ALA A 394 18.52 12.44 19.38
N VAL A 395 18.03 11.77 18.34
CA VAL A 395 18.59 10.51 17.84
C VAL A 395 19.26 10.78 16.50
N LEU A 396 20.59 10.68 16.47
CA LEU A 396 21.33 10.57 15.23
C LEU A 396 21.01 9.25 14.56
N ARG A 397 20.51 9.30 13.33
CA ARG A 397 20.33 8.13 12.48
C ARG A 397 21.23 8.24 11.26
N LEU A 398 22.09 7.23 11.07
CA LEU A 398 22.95 7.08 9.89
C LEU A 398 22.55 5.82 9.13
N ALA A 399 22.05 5.96 7.91
CA ALA A 399 21.78 4.86 7.00
C ALA A 399 22.75 4.93 5.82
N VAL A 400 23.33 3.80 5.46
CA VAL A 400 24.39 3.71 4.44
C VAL A 400 24.23 2.49 3.56
N THR A 401 24.66 2.60 2.29
CA THR A 401 24.76 1.48 1.35
C THR A 401 26.17 1.35 0.79
N HIS A 402 26.56 0.11 0.48
CA HIS A 402 27.84 -0.20 -0.13
C HIS A 402 27.74 -1.53 -0.93
N PRO A 403 28.50 -1.70 -2.04
CA PRO A 403 28.52 -2.97 -2.79
C PRO A 403 29.08 -4.15 -1.98
N ARG A 404 29.97 -3.89 -1.03
CA ARG A 404 30.66 -4.91 -0.23
C ARG A 404 30.13 -4.92 1.21
N LYS A 405 29.82 -6.10 1.71
CA LYS A 405 29.30 -6.34 3.07
C LYS A 405 30.31 -5.94 4.13
N GLU A 406 31.60 -6.27 3.91
CA GLU A 406 32.69 -6.06 4.84
C GLU A 406 32.90 -4.56 5.16
N ALA A 407 32.68 -3.68 4.18
CA ALA A 407 32.73 -2.24 4.38
C ALA A 407 31.66 -1.79 5.39
N LEU A 408 30.43 -2.29 5.26
CA LEU A 408 29.36 -1.95 6.19
C LEU A 408 29.50 -2.61 7.57
N GLU A 409 30.12 -3.78 7.65
CA GLU A 409 30.51 -4.38 8.92
C GLU A 409 31.57 -3.54 9.65
N LEU A 410 32.51 -2.94 8.90
CA LEU A 410 33.47 -1.96 9.44
C LEU A 410 32.74 -0.69 9.92
N PHE A 411 31.84 -0.12 9.10
CA PHE A 411 31.01 1.01 9.51
C PHE A 411 30.29 0.72 10.83
N ALA A 412 29.59 -0.43 10.92
CA ALA A 412 28.84 -0.81 12.11
C ALA A 412 29.71 -0.92 13.38
N ARG A 413 30.99 -1.28 13.23
CA ARG A 413 31.94 -1.27 14.36
C ARG A 413 32.36 0.13 14.75
N GLU A 414 32.57 1.03 13.79
CA GLU A 414 33.05 2.39 13.99
C GLU A 414 32.01 3.38 14.54
N VAL A 415 30.76 2.95 14.66
CA VAL A 415 29.73 3.74 15.37
C VAL A 415 29.96 3.76 16.88
N ALA A 416 30.33 2.63 17.47
CA ALA A 416 30.53 2.51 18.93
C ALA A 416 31.55 3.50 19.54
N PRO A 417 32.67 3.84 18.87
CA PRO A 417 33.61 4.84 19.35
C PRO A 417 33.02 6.24 19.61
N ALA A 418 31.82 6.54 19.11
CA ALA A 418 31.11 7.78 19.43
C ALA A 418 30.93 8.00 20.95
N GLY A 419 30.82 6.91 21.73
CA GLY A 419 30.68 6.95 23.17
C GLY A 419 31.93 7.45 23.92
N THR A 420 33.08 7.54 23.25
CA THR A 420 34.33 7.99 23.85
C THR A 420 35.07 9.06 23.07
N SER A 421 34.72 9.24 21.78
CA SER A 421 35.54 10.04 20.86
C SER A 421 34.99 11.42 20.53
N TRP A 422 33.65 11.64 20.68
CA TRP A 422 33.03 12.83 20.11
C TRP A 422 32.15 13.60 21.11
N ALA A 423 30.86 13.76 20.83
CA ALA A 423 30.01 14.70 21.53
C ALA A 423 29.69 14.26 22.97
N PRO A 424 29.81 15.17 23.98
CA PRO A 424 29.29 14.89 25.32
C PRO A 424 27.76 14.70 25.26
N GLY A 425 27.26 13.82 26.13
CA GLY A 425 25.83 13.47 26.14
C GLY A 425 25.46 12.36 25.16
N THR A 426 26.42 11.82 24.40
CA THR A 426 26.18 10.62 23.58
C THR A 426 25.97 9.44 24.52
N THR A 427 24.79 8.84 24.44
CA THR A 427 24.40 7.61 25.15
C THR A 427 24.58 6.40 24.27
N GLY A 428 24.37 5.20 24.80
CA GLY A 428 24.47 3.96 24.03
C GLY A 428 23.51 3.92 22.84
N ALA A 429 23.90 3.16 21.79
CA ALA A 429 23.04 2.85 20.69
C ALA A 429 21.91 1.91 21.16
N GLY A 430 20.67 2.28 20.94
CA GLY A 430 19.54 1.37 21.14
C GLY A 430 19.69 0.14 20.22
N GLY A 431 19.58 -1.07 20.77
CA GLY A 431 19.63 -2.30 20.00
C GLY A 431 21.01 -2.88 19.67
N GLY A 432 22.09 -2.31 20.17
CA GLY A 432 23.44 -2.84 19.96
C GLY A 432 24.06 -2.47 18.61
N ARG A 433 24.99 -3.32 18.11
CA ARG A 433 25.67 -3.08 16.83
C ARG A 433 24.72 -3.23 15.66
N ALA A 434 24.72 -2.28 14.73
CA ALA A 434 23.90 -2.31 13.53
C ALA A 434 24.18 -3.57 12.67
N SER A 435 23.13 -4.23 12.23
CA SER A 435 23.21 -5.41 11.37
C SER A 435 23.25 -5.02 9.90
N VAL A 436 24.09 -5.72 9.12
CA VAL A 436 24.18 -5.52 7.67
C VAL A 436 23.27 -6.50 6.95
N SER A 437 22.44 -6.00 6.05
CA SER A 437 21.51 -6.79 5.24
C SER A 437 21.70 -6.52 3.74
N PRO A 438 21.31 -7.45 2.85
CA PRO A 438 21.21 -7.16 1.43
C PRO A 438 20.30 -5.96 1.17
N SER A 439 20.69 -5.09 0.26
CA SER A 439 19.85 -4.00 -0.25
C SER A 439 18.99 -4.57 -1.38
N ILE A 440 17.70 -4.77 -1.11
CA ILE A 440 16.74 -5.28 -2.09
C ILE A 440 16.12 -4.11 -2.82
N ARG A 441 16.06 -4.19 -4.15
CA ARG A 441 15.38 -3.22 -5.02
C ARG A 441 14.24 -3.87 -5.77
N GLN A 442 13.18 -3.11 -5.96
CA GLN A 442 12.07 -3.47 -6.83
C GLN A 442 12.40 -3.11 -8.28
N TYR A 443 11.91 -3.93 -9.20
CA TYR A 443 11.92 -3.72 -10.63
C TYR A 443 10.53 -4.06 -11.17
N ALA A 444 9.75 -3.06 -11.54
CA ALA A 444 8.40 -3.26 -12.03
C ALA A 444 8.35 -3.16 -13.57
N PHE A 445 7.61 -4.04 -14.22
CA PHE A 445 7.41 -4.01 -15.67
C PHE A 445 6.03 -4.55 -16.06
N LEU A 446 5.63 -4.31 -17.31
CA LEU A 446 4.39 -4.84 -17.88
C LEU A 446 4.69 -6.10 -18.70
N LEU A 447 3.87 -7.13 -18.52
CA LEU A 447 3.94 -8.39 -19.25
C LEU A 447 2.59 -8.71 -19.89
N ASP A 448 2.58 -9.09 -21.17
CA ASP A 448 1.36 -9.48 -21.87
C ASP A 448 0.67 -10.64 -21.12
N LYS A 449 -0.63 -10.50 -20.88
CA LYS A 449 -1.44 -11.49 -20.16
C LYS A 449 -1.42 -12.87 -20.81
N SER A 450 -1.24 -12.94 -22.14
CA SER A 450 -1.18 -14.21 -22.87
C SER A 450 0.05 -15.07 -22.52
N LEU A 451 1.07 -14.47 -21.90
CA LEU A 451 2.29 -15.17 -21.47
C LEU A 451 2.17 -15.71 -20.04
N VAL A 452 1.10 -15.41 -19.32
CA VAL A 452 0.87 -15.83 -17.94
C VAL A 452 -0.29 -16.81 -17.90
N GLU A 453 -0.09 -17.98 -17.31
CA GLU A 453 -1.12 -19.01 -17.16
C GLU A 453 -1.52 -19.19 -15.69
N PRO A 454 -2.52 -18.48 -15.20
CA PRO A 454 -3.08 -18.77 -13.89
C PRO A 454 -3.63 -20.19 -13.83
N ALA A 455 -3.40 -20.86 -12.72
CA ALA A 455 -3.87 -22.22 -12.50
C ALA A 455 -4.57 -22.33 -11.14
N VAL A 456 -5.62 -23.14 -11.10
CA VAL A 456 -6.35 -23.48 -9.88
C VAL A 456 -6.30 -24.99 -9.69
N SER A 457 -6.00 -25.46 -8.49
CA SER A 457 -6.10 -26.87 -8.15
C SER A 457 -6.79 -27.08 -6.82
N ILE A 458 -7.53 -28.18 -6.69
CA ILE A 458 -8.13 -28.67 -5.45
C ILE A 458 -7.77 -30.14 -5.32
N ASP A 459 -7.18 -30.54 -4.21
CA ASP A 459 -6.74 -31.91 -3.94
C ASP A 459 -5.83 -32.49 -5.07
N GLY A 460 -5.03 -31.60 -5.69
CA GLY A 460 -4.14 -31.94 -6.80
C GLY A 460 -4.80 -31.97 -8.18
N GLU A 461 -6.12 -31.89 -8.26
CA GLU A 461 -6.85 -31.83 -9.54
C GLU A 461 -6.94 -30.39 -10.05
N ARG A 462 -6.62 -30.18 -11.34
CA ARG A 462 -6.69 -28.86 -11.99
C ARG A 462 -8.14 -28.50 -12.29
N ILE A 463 -8.53 -27.30 -11.87
CA ILE A 463 -9.85 -26.72 -12.12
C ILE A 463 -9.78 -25.76 -13.30
N GLY A 464 -10.75 -25.84 -14.20
CA GLY A 464 -10.84 -24.94 -15.35
C GLY A 464 -11.17 -23.50 -14.90
N ILE A 465 -10.39 -22.55 -15.40
CA ILE A 465 -10.70 -21.11 -15.24
C ILE A 465 -11.43 -20.68 -16.51
N PRO A 466 -12.65 -20.10 -16.43
CA PRO A 466 -13.33 -19.57 -17.59
C PRO A 466 -12.45 -18.55 -18.31
N ARG A 467 -12.16 -18.79 -19.60
CA ARG A 467 -11.36 -17.85 -20.39
C ARG A 467 -12.20 -16.62 -20.69
N ARG A 468 -11.61 -15.46 -20.48
CA ARG A 468 -12.15 -14.20 -20.93
C ARG A 468 -12.04 -14.15 -22.47
N GLU A 469 -13.16 -13.99 -23.17
CA GLU A 469 -13.10 -13.55 -24.56
C GLU A 469 -12.59 -12.12 -24.58
N THR A 470 -11.40 -11.91 -25.15
CA THR A 470 -10.83 -10.56 -25.31
C THR A 470 -11.65 -9.84 -26.39
N PRO A 471 -12.42 -8.78 -26.08
CA PRO A 471 -13.14 -8.06 -27.12
C PRO A 471 -12.16 -7.52 -28.16
N ALA A 472 -12.53 -7.53 -29.45
CA ALA A 472 -11.70 -7.04 -30.56
C ALA A 472 -11.19 -5.58 -30.36
N ALA A 473 -11.89 -4.79 -29.54
CA ALA A 473 -11.47 -3.44 -29.13
C ALA A 473 -10.17 -3.41 -28.29
N ALA A 474 -9.81 -4.48 -27.57
CA ALA A 474 -8.54 -4.54 -26.81
C ALA A 474 -7.32 -4.72 -27.73
N GLN A 475 -7.52 -5.18 -28.98
CA GLN A 475 -6.44 -5.22 -29.98
C GLN A 475 -6.07 -3.84 -30.51
N ALA A 476 -7.00 -2.88 -30.52
CA ALA A 476 -6.73 -1.48 -30.92
C ALA A 476 -5.93 -0.71 -29.86
N ALA A 477 -6.01 -1.10 -28.58
CA ALA A 477 -5.23 -0.48 -27.47
C ALA A 477 -3.73 -0.85 -27.48
N ARG A 478 -3.29 -1.77 -28.33
CA ARG A 478 -1.85 -2.08 -28.53
C ARG A 478 -1.03 -0.91 -29.10
N ALA A 479 -1.68 0.17 -29.55
CA ALA A 479 -1.04 1.32 -30.19
C ALA A 479 -0.92 2.57 -29.29
N VAL A 480 -1.33 2.53 -28.04
CA VAL A 480 -1.14 3.67 -27.11
C VAL A 480 0.16 3.44 -26.33
N SER A 481 1.26 3.67 -26.99
CA SER A 481 2.56 3.96 -26.37
C SER A 481 2.46 5.25 -25.55
N ALA A 482 3.22 5.29 -24.47
CA ALA A 482 3.58 6.39 -23.56
C ALA A 482 2.96 7.78 -23.82
N PRO A 483 2.56 8.51 -22.80
CA PRO A 483 1.95 9.83 -22.95
C PRO A 483 2.98 10.83 -23.47
N ALA A 484 2.93 11.10 -24.77
CA ALA A 484 3.46 12.35 -25.32
C ALA A 484 2.47 13.45 -24.91
N GLY A 485 3.00 14.49 -24.29
CA GLY A 485 2.25 15.61 -23.73
C GLY A 485 1.14 16.13 -24.65
N ALA A 486 -0.08 15.91 -24.27
CA ALA A 486 -1.24 16.55 -24.86
C ALA A 486 -1.45 17.91 -24.20
N LYS A 487 -1.29 18.97 -24.97
CA LYS A 487 -1.73 20.33 -24.59
C LYS A 487 -3.23 20.32 -24.37
N PRO A 488 -3.75 20.98 -23.33
CA PRO A 488 -5.18 21.11 -23.12
C PRO A 488 -5.80 21.95 -24.24
N THR A 489 -6.85 21.41 -24.86
CA THR A 489 -7.72 22.18 -25.75
C THR A 489 -8.65 23.00 -24.87
N GLU A 490 -8.55 24.33 -24.92
CA GLU A 490 -9.47 25.25 -24.26
C GLU A 490 -10.87 25.11 -24.85
N THR A 491 -11.80 24.57 -24.06
CA THR A 491 -13.24 24.81 -24.25
C THR A 491 -13.71 25.70 -23.11
N SER A 492 -13.97 26.94 -23.45
CA SER A 492 -14.57 27.93 -22.54
C SER A 492 -15.99 27.49 -22.15
N PRO A 493 -16.30 27.40 -20.85
CA PRO A 493 -17.67 27.48 -20.38
C PRO A 493 -18.05 28.91 -20.02
N ALA A 494 -19.30 29.24 -20.29
CA ALA A 494 -19.90 30.53 -20.08
C ALA A 494 -19.70 31.08 -18.65
N SER A 495 -19.36 32.34 -18.57
CA SER A 495 -19.13 33.12 -17.39
C SER A 495 -20.38 33.24 -16.51
N SER A 496 -20.35 32.63 -15.32
CA SER A 496 -21.12 33.07 -14.16
C SER A 496 -20.30 34.13 -13.42
N PRO A 497 -20.93 35.16 -12.80
CA PRO A 497 -20.19 36.25 -12.16
C PRO A 497 -19.39 35.71 -10.96
N SER A 498 -18.07 35.80 -11.04
CA SER A 498 -17.17 35.60 -9.90
C SER A 498 -17.47 36.64 -8.81
N PRO A 499 -17.54 36.24 -7.54
CA PRO A 499 -17.47 37.19 -6.44
C PRO A 499 -16.12 37.92 -6.54
N SER A 500 -16.15 39.24 -6.35
CA SER A 500 -14.95 40.07 -6.30
C SER A 500 -13.90 39.46 -5.37
N PRO A 501 -12.62 39.47 -5.72
CA PRO A 501 -11.58 38.95 -4.85
C PRO A 501 -11.57 39.75 -3.56
N ALA A 502 -11.84 39.08 -2.43
CA ALA A 502 -11.61 39.66 -1.10
C ALA A 502 -10.16 40.16 -1.07
N SER A 503 -9.92 41.35 -0.56
CA SER A 503 -8.58 41.91 -0.49
C SER A 503 -7.67 40.95 0.30
N ASP A 504 -6.44 40.76 -0.15
CA ASP A 504 -5.45 39.86 0.48
C ASP A 504 -5.19 40.24 1.97
N ALA A 505 -5.59 41.43 2.38
CA ALA A 505 -5.47 41.97 3.74
C ALA A 505 -6.39 41.29 4.79
N ASP A 506 -7.48 40.61 4.34
CA ASP A 506 -8.47 40.02 5.25
C ASP A 506 -8.34 38.47 5.38
N ARG A 507 -7.25 37.93 4.90
CA ARG A 507 -6.99 36.48 4.99
C ARG A 507 -6.07 36.15 6.18
N ILE A 508 -6.43 35.12 6.95
CA ILE A 508 -5.63 34.58 8.07
C ILE A 508 -4.92 33.33 7.62
N GLU A 509 -3.64 33.21 7.97
CA GLU A 509 -2.85 32.03 7.68
C GLU A 509 -3.05 30.96 8.76
N VAL A 510 -3.42 29.74 8.33
CA VAL A 510 -3.58 28.56 9.19
C VAL A 510 -2.96 27.34 8.52
N PRO A 511 -2.58 26.28 9.27
CA PRO A 511 -2.11 25.05 8.65
C PRO A 511 -3.23 24.35 7.88
N LEU A 512 -2.89 23.68 6.79
CA LEU A 512 -3.83 22.91 5.96
C LEU A 512 -4.62 21.88 6.77
N LEU A 513 -4.07 21.36 7.86
CA LEU A 513 -4.74 20.45 8.81
C LEU A 513 -6.12 20.96 9.27
N ARG A 514 -6.30 22.29 9.36
CA ARG A 514 -7.58 22.89 9.75
C ARG A 514 -8.65 22.83 8.65
N LEU A 515 -8.25 22.59 7.40
CA LEU A 515 -9.13 22.59 6.24
C LEU A 515 -9.35 21.21 5.64
N ALA A 516 -8.44 20.25 5.89
CA ALA A 516 -8.46 18.97 5.19
C ALA A 516 -7.97 17.81 6.07
N TRP A 517 -8.40 16.61 5.73
CA TRP A 517 -7.77 15.35 6.09
C TRP A 517 -6.80 14.94 4.99
N ALA A 518 -5.71 14.26 5.34
CA ALA A 518 -4.78 13.78 4.33
C ALA A 518 -4.12 12.45 4.71
N ARG A 519 -3.98 11.58 3.72
CA ARG A 519 -3.29 10.30 3.81
C ARG A 519 -2.30 10.16 2.67
N SER A 520 -1.09 9.67 2.96
CA SER A 520 -0.08 9.36 1.96
C SER A 520 0.32 7.88 1.95
N GLY A 521 0.71 7.40 0.78
CA GLY A 521 1.17 6.03 0.55
C GLY A 521 2.20 5.97 -0.56
N ASP A 522 2.65 4.76 -0.90
CA ASP A 522 3.70 4.50 -1.87
C ASP A 522 3.30 3.55 -3.00
N LYS A 523 3.90 3.77 -4.15
CA LYS A 523 3.95 2.85 -5.29
C LYS A 523 5.33 2.97 -5.94
N GLY A 524 6.26 2.08 -5.57
CA GLY A 524 7.65 2.16 -6.02
C GLY A 524 8.37 3.38 -5.46
N ASP A 525 8.89 4.27 -6.31
CA ASP A 525 9.51 5.56 -5.91
C ASP A 525 8.54 6.75 -5.96
N THR A 526 7.26 6.48 -6.21
CA THR A 526 6.20 7.49 -6.24
C THR A 526 5.43 7.47 -4.92
N SER A 527 5.16 8.64 -4.34
CA SER A 527 4.21 8.80 -3.26
C SER A 527 2.93 9.44 -3.76
N ASN A 528 1.77 8.97 -3.28
CA ASN A 528 0.54 9.71 -3.44
C ASN A 528 0.12 10.36 -2.12
N ILE A 529 -0.60 11.48 -2.21
CA ILE A 529 -1.18 12.18 -1.06
C ILE A 529 -2.63 12.54 -1.39
N GLY A 530 -3.56 11.79 -0.81
CA GLY A 530 -4.98 12.14 -0.83
C GLY A 530 -5.26 13.29 0.14
N VAL A 531 -6.01 14.30 -0.31
CA VAL A 531 -6.41 15.48 0.48
C VAL A 531 -7.91 15.67 0.34
N ILE A 532 -8.65 15.53 1.42
CA ILE A 532 -10.12 15.60 1.46
C ILE A 532 -10.53 16.88 2.21
N ALA A 533 -11.37 17.71 1.61
CA ALA A 533 -11.88 18.91 2.27
C ALA A 533 -12.75 18.56 3.49
N ARG A 534 -12.51 19.19 4.64
CA ARG A 534 -13.35 18.99 5.86
C ARG A 534 -14.79 19.47 5.67
N HIS A 535 -15.00 20.40 4.75
CA HIS A 535 -16.32 20.90 4.37
C HIS A 535 -16.34 21.26 2.88
N PRO A 536 -17.42 20.97 2.13
CA PRO A 536 -17.49 21.24 0.69
C PRO A 536 -17.20 22.71 0.32
N ALA A 537 -17.61 23.67 1.16
CA ALA A 537 -17.35 25.09 0.94
C ALA A 537 -15.85 25.48 0.99
N LEU A 538 -14.98 24.61 1.54
CA LEU A 538 -13.53 24.81 1.55
C LEU A 538 -12.84 24.35 0.25
N LEU A 539 -13.52 23.51 -0.55
CA LEU A 539 -12.94 22.92 -1.76
C LEU A 539 -12.47 23.96 -2.78
N PRO A 540 -13.23 25.05 -3.08
CA PRO A 540 -12.75 26.09 -3.99
C PRO A 540 -11.47 26.77 -3.51
N LEU A 541 -11.35 27.04 -2.21
CA LEU A 541 -10.14 27.62 -1.60
C LEU A 541 -8.96 26.65 -1.69
N LEU A 542 -9.19 25.36 -1.40
CA LEU A 542 -8.16 24.33 -1.54
C LEU A 542 -7.72 24.19 -3.00
N ARG A 543 -8.66 24.23 -3.96
CA ARG A 543 -8.35 24.18 -5.39
C ARG A 543 -7.47 25.36 -5.85
N GLU A 544 -7.74 26.57 -5.32
CA GLU A 544 -6.96 27.77 -5.57
C GLU A 544 -5.53 27.64 -5.02
N GLN A 545 -5.37 27.13 -3.80
CA GLN A 545 -4.11 27.19 -3.07
C GLN A 545 -3.26 25.91 -3.10
N LEU A 546 -3.87 24.75 -3.29
CA LEU A 546 -3.13 23.48 -3.44
C LEU A 546 -2.83 23.19 -4.90
N THR A 547 -2.08 24.09 -5.56
CA THR A 547 -1.61 23.87 -6.91
C THR A 547 -0.46 22.86 -6.93
N GLU A 548 -0.25 22.18 -8.06
CA GLU A 548 0.87 21.25 -8.26
C GLU A 548 2.22 21.91 -7.92
N ALA A 549 2.42 23.15 -8.43
CA ALA A 549 3.63 23.91 -8.18
C ALA A 549 3.86 24.19 -6.69
N ARG A 550 2.81 24.57 -5.95
CA ARG A 550 2.92 24.90 -4.53
C ARG A 550 3.17 23.66 -3.67
N VAL A 551 2.56 22.53 -4.01
CA VAL A 551 2.82 21.24 -3.33
C VAL A 551 4.23 20.74 -3.66
N ALA A 552 4.67 20.87 -4.92
CA ALA A 552 6.03 20.53 -5.31
C ALA A 552 7.09 21.39 -4.58
N ASP A 553 6.86 22.70 -4.44
CA ASP A 553 7.75 23.60 -3.71
C ASP A 553 7.81 23.27 -2.22
N TRP A 554 6.65 23.05 -1.58
CA TRP A 554 6.58 22.67 -0.16
C TRP A 554 7.32 21.36 0.13
N LEU A 555 7.21 20.38 -0.77
CA LEU A 555 7.83 19.05 -0.64
C LEU A 555 9.17 18.91 -1.38
N ALA A 556 9.78 19.99 -1.89
CA ALA A 556 10.98 19.96 -2.73
C ALA A 556 12.18 19.24 -2.10
N HIS A 557 12.26 19.20 -0.77
CA HIS A 557 13.30 18.46 -0.07
C HIS A 557 13.11 16.93 -0.17
N LEU A 558 11.90 16.44 -0.42
CA LEU A 558 11.54 15.02 -0.57
C LEU A 558 11.31 14.63 -2.03
N VAL A 559 10.53 15.41 -2.76
CA VAL A 559 10.09 15.14 -4.14
C VAL A 559 11.13 15.68 -5.13
N LYS A 560 11.60 14.83 -6.03
CA LYS A 560 12.60 15.19 -7.06
C LYS A 560 12.04 15.12 -8.48
N GLY A 561 10.91 14.47 -8.67
CA GLY A 561 10.19 14.38 -9.93
C GLY A 561 9.01 15.34 -10.01
N SER A 562 8.08 15.05 -10.89
CA SER A 562 6.86 15.84 -11.10
C SER A 562 5.84 15.63 -9.98
N VAL A 563 4.95 16.61 -9.83
CA VAL A 563 3.75 16.51 -9.00
C VAL A 563 2.54 16.72 -9.89
N ALA A 564 1.64 15.75 -9.93
CA ALA A 564 0.36 15.84 -10.63
C ALA A 564 -0.79 15.86 -9.62
N ARG A 565 -1.81 16.68 -9.87
CA ARG A 565 -3.03 16.77 -9.06
C ARG A 565 -4.22 16.20 -9.82
N HIS A 566 -4.85 15.19 -9.26
CA HIS A 566 -6.08 14.60 -9.78
C HIS A 566 -7.27 15.03 -8.91
N GLU A 567 -8.38 15.41 -9.55
CA GLU A 567 -9.62 15.76 -8.88
C GLU A 567 -10.42 14.50 -8.52
N VAL A 568 -11.01 14.48 -7.33
CA VAL A 568 -11.92 13.43 -6.86
C VAL A 568 -13.21 14.08 -6.35
N PRO A 569 -14.03 14.62 -7.27
CA PRO A 569 -15.20 15.44 -6.92
C PRO A 569 -16.28 14.65 -6.17
N GLY A 570 -16.27 13.32 -6.25
CA GLY A 570 -17.21 12.47 -5.53
C GLY A 570 -17.17 12.64 -4.01
N ILE A 571 -16.00 12.97 -3.47
CA ILE A 571 -15.73 13.11 -2.02
C ILE A 571 -15.06 14.45 -1.68
N ASP A 572 -15.16 15.46 -2.53
CA ASP A 572 -14.56 16.80 -2.34
C ASP A 572 -13.04 16.73 -2.06
N ALA A 573 -12.31 15.99 -2.88
CA ALA A 573 -10.91 15.68 -2.64
C ALA A 573 -10.00 15.90 -3.86
N PHE A 574 -8.70 15.90 -3.57
CA PHE A 574 -7.61 15.84 -4.55
C PHE A 574 -6.71 14.63 -4.22
N ASN A 575 -6.12 14.03 -5.24
CA ASN A 575 -5.02 13.10 -5.09
C ASN A 575 -3.78 13.65 -5.78
N PHE A 576 -2.73 13.91 -5.01
CA PHE A 576 -1.42 14.34 -5.53
C PHE A 576 -0.55 13.11 -5.76
N VAL A 577 0.00 12.99 -6.96
CA VAL A 577 0.97 11.95 -7.33
C VAL A 577 2.33 12.60 -7.45
N CYS A 578 3.26 12.24 -6.56
CA CYS A 578 4.58 12.82 -6.43
C CYS A 578 5.63 11.80 -6.89
N GLU A 579 6.23 12.03 -8.05
CA GLU A 579 7.24 11.13 -8.62
C GLU A 579 8.61 11.35 -7.95
N GLN A 580 9.44 10.29 -7.93
CA GLN A 580 10.79 10.31 -7.32
C GLN A 580 10.77 10.90 -5.90
N ALA A 581 9.76 10.52 -5.11
CA ALA A 581 9.47 11.10 -3.81
C ALA A 581 10.08 10.31 -2.64
N LEU A 582 10.48 9.05 -2.86
CA LEU A 582 10.83 8.11 -1.78
C LEU A 582 12.31 7.71 -1.75
N GLY A 583 13.15 8.35 -2.58
CA GLY A 583 14.60 8.10 -2.58
C GLY A 583 14.97 6.70 -3.07
N GLY A 584 14.33 6.25 -4.15
CA GLY A 584 14.55 4.95 -4.78
C GLY A 584 13.54 3.88 -4.38
N GLY A 585 12.47 4.25 -3.69
CA GLY A 585 11.38 3.37 -3.28
C GLY A 585 11.60 2.67 -1.93
N GLY A 586 10.49 2.19 -1.35
CA GLY A 586 10.41 1.76 0.05
C GLY A 586 11.46 0.76 0.53
N MET A 587 11.87 -0.17 -0.33
CA MET A 587 12.89 -1.17 0.01
C MET A 587 14.33 -0.65 -0.10
N ALA A 588 14.59 0.30 -1.00
CA ALA A 588 15.91 0.82 -1.31
C ALA A 588 16.23 2.12 -0.56
N SER A 589 15.22 2.87 -0.17
CA SER A 589 15.36 4.17 0.49
C SER A 589 16.15 4.08 1.80
N LEU A 590 17.04 5.04 1.99
CA LEU A 590 17.80 5.22 3.24
C LEU A 590 17.11 6.18 4.22
N ARG A 591 16.01 6.81 3.82
CA ARG A 591 15.25 7.76 4.67
C ARG A 591 14.60 7.05 5.86
N ASN A 592 14.32 7.79 6.92
CA ASN A 592 13.56 7.31 8.08
C ASN A 592 12.10 6.97 7.70
N ASP A 593 11.52 7.74 6.78
CA ASP A 593 10.22 7.45 6.17
C ASP A 593 10.41 6.93 4.72
N PRO A 594 10.74 5.64 4.54
CA PRO A 594 11.02 5.09 3.22
C PRO A 594 9.77 4.86 2.36
N LEU A 595 8.60 4.81 3.00
CA LEU A 595 7.30 4.56 2.37
C LEU A 595 6.44 5.83 2.24
N GLY A 596 6.96 7.01 2.63
CA GLY A 596 6.25 8.27 2.53
C GLY A 596 4.97 8.36 3.37
N LYS A 597 4.86 7.55 4.44
CA LYS A 597 3.66 7.54 5.30
C LYS A 597 3.48 8.87 6.05
N GLY A 598 4.57 9.59 6.30
CA GLY A 598 4.58 10.93 6.91
C GLY A 598 4.35 12.07 5.93
N MET A 599 4.40 11.86 4.61
CA MET A 599 4.32 12.96 3.64
C MET A 599 2.98 13.71 3.71
N GLY A 600 1.87 13.01 3.96
CA GLY A 600 0.58 13.63 4.21
C GLY A 600 0.59 14.57 5.42
N GLN A 601 1.25 14.17 6.52
CA GLN A 601 1.39 14.99 7.73
C GLN A 601 2.28 16.22 7.50
N ILE A 602 3.34 16.07 6.69
CA ILE A 602 4.19 17.20 6.28
C ILE A 602 3.39 18.18 5.41
N LEU A 603 2.58 17.68 4.48
CA LEU A 603 1.70 18.52 3.66
C LEU A 603 0.65 19.24 4.50
N LEU A 604 0.05 18.58 5.51
CA LEU A 604 -0.93 19.18 6.42
C LEU A 604 -0.38 20.35 7.24
N ALA A 605 0.94 20.44 7.42
CA ALA A 605 1.60 21.58 8.06
C ALA A 605 1.75 22.81 7.13
N MET A 606 1.47 22.68 5.83
CA MET A 606 1.58 23.77 4.87
C MET A 606 0.61 24.90 5.22
N PRO A 607 1.08 26.19 5.24
CA PRO A 607 0.22 27.33 5.52
C PRO A 607 -0.75 27.60 4.37
N VAL A 608 -2.02 27.87 4.71
CA VAL A 608 -3.10 28.22 3.79
C VAL A 608 -3.75 29.53 4.26
N ARG A 609 -4.01 30.46 3.34
CA ARG A 609 -4.59 31.78 3.63
C ARG A 609 -6.10 31.72 3.49
N VAL A 610 -6.81 31.80 4.62
CA VAL A 610 -8.26 31.63 4.73
C VAL A 610 -8.97 32.96 4.88
N PRO A 611 -9.97 33.30 4.02
CA PRO A 611 -10.82 34.45 4.20
C PRO A 611 -11.60 34.38 5.53
N ALA A 612 -11.82 35.53 6.18
CA ALA A 612 -12.54 35.60 7.45
C ALA A 612 -13.93 34.92 7.41
N ALA A 613 -14.62 34.98 6.27
CA ALA A 613 -15.94 34.37 6.08
C ALA A 613 -15.93 32.82 6.18
N LEU A 614 -14.79 32.16 5.99
CA LEU A 614 -14.67 30.71 6.05
C LEU A 614 -14.08 30.18 7.37
N LEU A 615 -13.68 31.08 8.30
CA LEU A 615 -13.05 30.69 9.57
C LEU A 615 -13.97 29.83 10.46
N ALA A 616 -15.28 30.04 10.39
CA ALA A 616 -16.27 29.27 11.15
C ALA A 616 -16.38 27.80 10.69
N LEU A 617 -15.81 27.45 9.51
CA LEU A 617 -15.83 26.11 8.96
C LEU A 617 -14.56 25.31 9.30
N LEU A 618 -13.59 25.91 9.97
CA LEU A 618 -12.33 25.26 10.30
C LEU A 618 -12.52 24.28 11.46
N GLY A 619 -12.00 23.06 11.30
CA GLY A 619 -11.96 22.02 12.31
C GLY A 619 -10.92 22.28 13.42
#